data_05297d16e886a4b9d445235eaedd9198
#
_entry.id   05297d16e886a4b9d445235eaedd9198
#
_cell.length_a   1.000
_cell.length_b   1.000
_cell.length_c   1.000
_cell.angle_alpha   90.00
_cell.angle_beta   90.00
_cell.angle_gamma   90.00
#
_symmetry.space_group_name_H-M   'P 1'
#
loop_
_entity.id
_entity.type
_entity.pdbx_description
1 polymer ?
#
loop_
_entity_poly.entity_id
_entity_poly.type
_entity_poly.pdbx_seq_one_letter_code
_entity_poly.pdbx_strand_id
1 'polypeptide(L)'
;SAFYKYRDSVQPFNDMKTGRIITFYALLKDNPGVLSNVLSIFAGSGANILTINQSIPTNGCAAVTISAETSDMRESLEELIASAAETAGVVKFEILAG
;
A
#
# COMPACT_ATOMS: atom_id res chain seq x y z
N SER A 1 19.08 9.07 -3.12
CA SER A 1 19.59 9.54 -3.78
C SER A 1 19.41 10.69 -4.70
N ALA A 2 20.43 11.16 -5.20
CA ALA A 2 20.35 12.31 -5.95
C ALA A 2 19.48 12.19 -7.11
N PHE A 3 19.43 11.09 -7.70
CA PHE A 3 18.68 11.06 -8.84
C PHE A 3 17.26 11.10 -8.61
N TYR A 4 16.74 10.88 -7.44
CA TYR A 4 15.41 11.05 -7.44
C TYR A 4 15.00 12.37 -7.17
N LYS A 5 15.81 13.33 -6.94
CA LYS A 5 15.30 14.55 -6.77
C LYS A 5 14.79 15.10 -8.01
N TYR A 6 15.41 14.83 -9.15
CA TYR A 6 14.89 15.44 -10.30
C TYR A 6 13.70 14.73 -10.78
N ARG A 7 13.56 13.50 -10.38
CA ARG A 7 12.44 12.79 -10.78
C ARG A 7 11.24 13.39 -10.12
N ASP A 8 11.38 13.82 -8.90
CA ASP A 8 10.29 14.40 -8.20
C ASP A 8 9.81 15.65 -8.88
N SER A 9 10.66 16.40 -9.45
CA SER A 9 10.22 17.62 -10.03
C SER A 9 9.39 17.36 -11.28
N VAL A 10 9.54 16.22 -11.87
CA VAL A 10 8.78 15.93 -13.04
C VAL A 10 7.45 15.30 -12.72
N GLN A 11 7.40 14.55 -11.65
CA GLN A 11 6.24 13.88 -11.29
C GLN A 11 4.95 14.62 -11.22
N PRO A 12 4.93 15.77 -10.69
CA PRO A 12 3.71 16.47 -10.49
C PRO A 12 2.85 16.54 -11.69
N PHE A 13 3.44 16.68 -12.85
CA PHE A 13 2.74 16.72 -14.01
C PHE A 13 2.01 15.48 -14.27
N ASN A 14 2.62 14.33 -14.08
CA ASN A 14 2.03 13.10 -14.41
C ASN A 14 0.89 12.79 -13.48
N ASP A 15 1.03 13.15 -12.25
CA ASP A 15 0.02 12.90 -11.26
C ASP A 15 -1.28 13.52 -11.62
N MET A 16 -1.28 14.62 -12.25
CA MET A 16 -2.47 15.28 -12.58
C MET A 16 -3.26 14.50 -13.58
N LYS A 17 -2.60 13.71 -14.37
CA LYS A 17 -3.29 12.99 -15.38
C LYS A 17 -3.56 11.58 -15.04
N THR A 18 -2.71 10.94 -14.28
CA THR A 18 -2.79 9.54 -14.14
C THR A 18 -3.39 9.04 -12.87
N GLY A 19 -3.84 9.87 -12.02
CA GLY A 19 -4.45 9.42 -10.82
C GLY A 19 -3.59 9.68 -9.64
N ARG A 20 -3.70 8.88 -8.58
CA ARG A 20 -3.11 9.27 -7.35
C ARG A 20 -2.35 8.18 -6.66
N ILE A 21 -1.43 8.60 -5.82
CA ILE A 21 -0.67 7.71 -5.00
C ILE A 21 -1.25 7.77 -3.61
N ILE A 22 -1.60 6.62 -3.06
CA ILE A 22 -2.19 6.55 -1.73
C ILE A 22 -1.28 5.74 -0.84
N THR A 23 -1.10 6.19 0.39
CA THR A 23 -0.29 5.49 1.37
C THR A 23 -1.21 4.82 2.38
N PHE A 24 -1.02 3.52 2.55
CA PHE A 24 -1.83 2.71 3.45
C PHE A 24 -0.98 2.28 4.64
N TYR A 25 -1.64 2.14 5.78
CA TYR A 25 -0.99 1.63 6.97
C TYR A 25 -1.66 0.31 7.34
N ALA A 26 -0.87 -0.70 7.56
CA ALA A 26 -1.39 -2.00 7.96
C ALA A 26 -0.65 -2.48 9.19
N LEU A 27 -1.40 -2.98 10.18
CA LEU A 27 -0.80 -3.63 11.33
C LEU A 27 -1.09 -5.11 11.15
N LEU A 28 -0.06 -5.89 11.00
CA LEU A 28 -0.17 -7.30 10.66
C LEU A 28 0.42 -8.18 11.74
N LYS A 29 -0.16 -9.35 11.96
CA LYS A 29 0.43 -10.31 12.87
C LYS A 29 1.71 -10.81 12.20
N ASP A 30 2.72 -11.08 13.03
CA ASP A 30 4.02 -11.51 12.53
C ASP A 30 3.99 -13.01 12.27
N ASN A 31 3.20 -13.41 11.28
CA ASN A 31 3.08 -14.80 10.88
C ASN A 31 3.46 -14.93 9.41
N PRO A 32 4.00 -16.08 9.02
CA PRO A 32 4.35 -16.27 7.62
C PRO A 32 3.15 -16.08 6.71
N GLY A 33 3.36 -15.42 5.61
CA GLY A 33 2.33 -15.29 4.59
C GLY A 33 1.36 -14.16 4.75
N VAL A 34 1.30 -13.50 5.90
CA VAL A 34 0.31 -12.43 6.08
C VAL A 34 0.59 -11.26 5.13
N LEU A 35 1.82 -10.79 5.09
CA LEU A 35 2.17 -9.69 4.20
C LEU A 35 1.97 -10.09 2.75
N SER A 36 2.35 -11.30 2.41
CA SER A 36 2.21 -11.79 1.06
C SER A 36 0.75 -11.80 0.64
N ASN A 37 -0.15 -12.17 1.54
CA ASN A 37 -1.57 -12.19 1.25
C ASN A 37 -2.09 -10.77 1.00
N VAL A 38 -1.64 -9.81 1.80
CA VAL A 38 -2.04 -8.44 1.63
C VAL A 38 -1.55 -7.91 0.28
N LEU A 39 -0.32 -8.22 -0.08
CA LEU A 39 0.23 -7.77 -1.35
C LEU A 39 -0.52 -8.40 -2.53
N SER A 40 -0.99 -9.62 -2.36
CA SER A 40 -1.77 -10.27 -3.39
C SER A 40 -3.11 -9.56 -3.62
N ILE A 41 -3.68 -9.04 -2.57
CA ILE A 41 -4.92 -8.30 -2.69
C ILE A 41 -4.69 -7.02 -3.48
N PHE A 42 -3.60 -6.33 -3.24
CA PHE A 42 -3.26 -5.15 -4.00
C PHE A 42 -3.07 -5.52 -5.48
N ALA A 43 -2.35 -6.59 -5.75
CA ALA A 43 -2.11 -7.01 -7.12
C ALA A 43 -3.42 -7.36 -7.81
N GLY A 44 -4.31 -8.05 -7.11
CA GLY A 44 -5.58 -8.44 -7.69
C GLY A 44 -6.50 -7.26 -7.97
N SER A 45 -6.36 -6.19 -7.22
CA SER A 45 -7.19 -5.02 -7.41
C SER A 45 -6.72 -4.14 -8.56
N GLY A 46 -5.50 -4.35 -9.03
CA GLY A 46 -4.95 -3.52 -10.08
C GLY A 46 -4.12 -2.35 -9.58
N ALA A 47 -3.94 -2.24 -8.28
CA ALA A 47 -3.10 -1.19 -7.72
C ALA A 47 -1.63 -1.52 -7.98
N ASN A 48 -0.85 -0.51 -8.23
CA ASN A 48 0.57 -0.69 -8.50
C ASN A 48 1.36 -0.26 -7.27
N ILE A 49 1.98 -1.22 -6.58
CA ILE A 49 2.71 -0.92 -5.36
C ILE A 49 4.03 -0.26 -5.71
N LEU A 50 4.28 0.89 -5.10
CA LEU A 50 5.49 1.66 -5.35
C LEU A 50 6.52 1.46 -4.27
N THR A 51 6.11 1.49 -3.01
CA THR A 51 7.04 1.29 -1.91
C THR A 51 6.38 0.51 -0.79
N ILE A 52 7.19 -0.20 -0.03
CA ILE A 52 6.75 -0.93 1.14
C ILE A 52 7.79 -0.72 2.21
N ASN A 53 7.34 -0.29 3.39
CA ASN A 53 8.24 -0.15 4.54
C ASN A 53 7.65 -0.96 5.69
N GLN A 54 8.44 -1.83 6.25
CA GLN A 54 7.99 -2.69 7.34
C GLN A 54 8.84 -2.44 8.57
N SER A 55 8.18 -2.27 9.70
CA SER A 55 8.91 -2.07 10.94
C SER A 55 9.33 -3.41 11.51
N ILE A 56 10.24 -3.38 12.47
CA ILE A 56 10.64 -4.57 13.17
C ILE A 56 9.46 -5.04 13.99
N PRO A 57 9.11 -6.33 13.95
CA PRO A 57 7.96 -6.82 14.70
C PRO A 57 8.09 -6.58 16.20
N THR A 58 7.00 -6.17 16.82
CA THR A 58 6.98 -5.92 18.24
C THR A 58 5.66 -6.46 18.78
N ASN A 59 5.74 -7.24 19.85
CA ASN A 59 4.55 -7.83 20.46
C ASN A 59 3.77 -8.68 19.47
N GLY A 60 4.48 -9.35 18.60
CA GLY A 60 3.83 -10.27 17.65
C GLY A 60 3.18 -9.61 16.46
N CYS A 61 3.39 -8.32 16.28
CA CYS A 61 2.81 -7.59 15.16
C CYS A 61 3.85 -6.71 14.49
N ALA A 62 3.68 -6.46 13.22
CA ALA A 62 4.55 -5.57 12.46
C ALA A 62 3.71 -4.50 11.78
N ALA A 63 4.20 -3.29 11.77
CA ALA A 63 3.53 -2.21 11.08
C ALA A 63 4.12 -2.10 9.68
N VAL A 64 3.28 -2.01 8.69
CA VAL A 64 3.70 -1.94 7.30
C VAL A 64 3.05 -0.74 6.66
N THR A 65 3.84 0.04 5.94
CA THR A 65 3.33 1.17 5.19
C THR A 65 3.51 0.87 3.72
N ILE A 66 2.45 0.97 2.95
CA ILE A 66 2.46 0.65 1.53
C ILE A 66 1.99 1.85 0.75
N SER A 67 2.79 2.32 -0.20
CA SER A 67 2.38 3.38 -1.10
C SER A 67 2.10 2.76 -2.45
N ALA A 68 0.96 3.03 -3.00
CA ALA A 68 0.55 2.43 -4.26
C ALA A 68 -0.15 3.44 -5.15
N GLU A 69 0.02 3.28 -6.44
CA GLU A 69 -0.67 4.09 -7.40
C GLU A 69 -1.98 3.41 -7.74
N THR A 70 -3.07 4.13 -7.66
CA THR A 70 -4.39 3.54 -7.75
C THR A 70 -5.18 3.94 -8.99
N SER A 71 -4.53 4.61 -9.93
CA SER A 71 -5.24 5.10 -11.11
C SER A 71 -5.77 3.98 -11.99
N ASP A 72 -5.11 2.83 -12.00
CA ASP A 72 -5.55 1.73 -12.85
C ASP A 72 -6.27 0.61 -12.09
N MET A 73 -6.76 0.91 -10.91
CA MET A 73 -7.44 -0.11 -10.15
C MET A 73 -8.74 -0.54 -10.80
N ARG A 74 -9.01 -1.83 -10.73
CA ARG A 74 -10.24 -2.39 -11.25
C ARG A 74 -11.33 -2.38 -10.18
N GLU A 75 -10.94 -2.33 -8.93
CA GLU A 75 -11.87 -2.29 -7.82
C GLU A 75 -11.89 -0.91 -7.22
N SER A 76 -12.92 -0.58 -6.48
CA SER A 76 -12.96 0.69 -5.79
C SER A 76 -11.99 0.66 -4.62
N LEU A 77 -11.60 1.82 -4.13
CA LEU A 77 -10.71 1.92 -3.02
C LEU A 77 -11.35 1.30 -1.78
N GLU A 78 -12.64 1.46 -1.60
CA GLU A 78 -13.36 0.87 -0.49
C GLU A 78 -13.31 -0.65 -0.54
N GLU A 79 -13.40 -1.22 -1.73
CA GLU A 79 -13.36 -2.67 -1.87
C GLU A 79 -11.97 -3.18 -1.53
N LEU A 80 -10.94 -2.46 -1.93
CA LEU A 80 -9.57 -2.84 -1.63
C LEU A 80 -9.36 -2.83 -0.11
N ILE A 81 -9.79 -1.79 0.55
CA ILE A 81 -9.62 -1.66 1.98
C ILE A 81 -10.38 -2.77 2.72
N ALA A 82 -11.60 -3.05 2.28
CA ALA A 82 -12.39 -4.09 2.92
C ALA A 82 -11.75 -5.45 2.75
N SER A 83 -11.26 -5.75 1.58
CA SER A 83 -10.63 -7.05 1.32
C SER A 83 -9.36 -7.20 2.15
N ALA A 84 -8.57 -6.15 2.22
CA ALA A 84 -7.33 -6.20 2.97
C ALA A 84 -7.62 -6.35 4.47
N ALA A 85 -8.60 -5.62 4.95
CA ALA A 85 -8.93 -5.68 6.38
C ALA A 85 -9.48 -7.03 6.81
N GLU A 86 -10.08 -7.75 5.88
CA GLU A 86 -10.63 -9.07 6.18
C GLU A 86 -9.61 -10.19 6.06
N THR A 87 -8.44 -9.89 5.58
CA THR A 87 -7.42 -10.92 5.40
C THR A 87 -6.95 -11.43 6.75
N ALA A 88 -6.80 -12.75 6.88
CA ALA A 88 -6.37 -13.35 8.13
C ALA A 88 -5.01 -12.78 8.53
N GLY A 89 -4.87 -12.39 9.76
CA GLY A 89 -3.62 -11.82 10.26
C GLY A 89 -3.55 -10.30 10.18
N VAL A 90 -4.50 -9.66 9.54
CA VAL A 90 -4.51 -8.21 9.47
C VAL A 90 -5.27 -7.68 10.69
N VAL A 91 -4.58 -6.94 11.54
CA VAL A 91 -5.17 -6.39 12.75
C VAL A 91 -5.82 -5.05 12.44
N LYS A 92 -5.20 -4.26 11.57
CA LYS A 92 -5.70 -2.94 11.25
C LYS A 92 -5.26 -2.58 9.85
N PHE A 93 -6.08 -1.88 9.10
CA PHE A 93 -5.73 -1.43 7.77
C PHE A 93 -6.44 -0.11 7.51
N GLU A 94 -5.69 0.91 7.17
CA GLU A 94 -6.29 2.22 6.97
C GLU A 94 -5.46 3.08 6.03
N ILE A 95 -6.02 4.17 5.54
CA ILE A 95 -5.30 5.09 4.68
C ILE A 95 -4.64 6.14 5.55
N LEU A 96 -3.35 6.36 5.33
CA LEU A 96 -2.63 7.40 6.04
C LEU A 96 -2.65 8.71 5.27
N ALA A 97 -2.48 8.61 3.96
CA ALA A 97 -2.41 9.81 3.14
C ALA A 97 -2.83 9.48 1.72
N GLY A 98 -3.36 10.43 1.06
CA GLY A 98 -3.80 10.22 -0.32
C GLY A 98 -4.25 11.49 -0.98
#